data_d8959d984be4d2a4685d4d2167831125
#
_entry.id   d8959d984be4d2a4685d4d2167831125
#
_cell.length_a   1.000
_cell.length_b   1.000
_cell.length_c   1.000
_cell.angle_alpha   90.00
_cell.angle_beta   90.00
_cell.angle_gamma   90.00
#
_symmetry.space_group_name_H-M   'P 1'
#
loop_
_entity.id
_entity.type
_entity.pdbx_description
1 polymer ?
#
loop_
_entity_poly.entity_id
_entity_poly.type
_entity_poly.pdbx_seq_one_letter_code
_entity_poly.pdbx_strand_id
1 'polypeptide(L)'
;MKKRIGKRTIRLNNMPTIVAASSIVGPKEGQGPLKDKFDLVISDDLYGEKTWELAESKMVQTALEMSVKKVNKNLEDVDFLFAGDLINQLFPASFAARELGIPFFGIYGACSTMTEGMCLGSMAIDGEYAEYVLCGASSHYCTAERQFRFPLELGNQKPMTAQWTVTGAGSVLLTKEGEGPKIKYIIPGKVIDKGIDDGNNMGAAMAPAAIDTIYSYFDDTKDDPDSFDLIATGDLGKVGKQIVIELLQEKNLDISKVYTDCGLEIFNLEEQDVHCGGSGCGCSATVFASYIYEKLIKKEFNKVMLVSTGALLSPTSTLQKQTIPSVAHGVVIVNE
;
A
#
# COMPACT_ATOMS: atom_id res chain seq x y z
N MET A 1 4.68 -29.48 -1.34
CA MET A 1 6.02 -28.87 -1.12
C MET A 1 5.96 -27.95 0.11
N LYS A 2 7.03 -27.80 0.90
CA LYS A 2 7.00 -26.85 2.04
C LYS A 2 6.94 -25.41 1.50
N LYS A 3 5.87 -24.66 1.84
CA LYS A 3 5.65 -23.29 1.34
C LYS A 3 6.65 -22.28 1.92
N ARG A 4 7.01 -22.41 3.21
CA ARG A 4 7.92 -21.49 3.89
C ARG A 4 9.36 -21.74 3.47
N ILE A 5 10.00 -20.71 2.91
CA ILE A 5 11.41 -20.67 2.53
C ILE A 5 12.15 -19.90 3.62
N GLY A 6 13.26 -20.44 4.10
CA GLY A 6 14.04 -19.80 5.14
C GLY A 6 13.24 -19.47 6.40
N LYS A 7 13.44 -18.26 6.92
CA LYS A 7 12.86 -17.83 8.20
C LYS A 7 11.46 -17.22 8.04
N ARG A 8 11.16 -16.52 6.94
CA ARG A 8 9.95 -15.70 6.85
C ARG A 8 9.24 -15.74 5.50
N THR A 9 9.97 -15.82 4.41
CA THR A 9 9.41 -15.82 3.06
C THR A 9 8.56 -17.06 2.82
N ILE A 10 7.38 -16.86 2.23
CA ILE A 10 6.45 -17.92 1.87
C ILE A 10 6.33 -17.95 0.35
N ARG A 11 6.63 -19.08 -0.26
CA ARG A 11 6.35 -19.35 -1.68
C ARG A 11 4.95 -19.96 -1.79
N LEU A 12 4.13 -19.36 -2.63
CA LEU A 12 2.79 -19.86 -2.88
C LEU A 12 2.85 -21.01 -3.89
N ASN A 13 2.12 -22.10 -3.62
CA ASN A 13 2.06 -23.24 -4.52
C ASN A 13 1.06 -22.99 -5.66
N ASN A 14 -0.11 -22.43 -5.29
CA ASN A 14 -1.12 -21.95 -6.21
C ASN A 14 -0.98 -20.42 -6.25
N MET A 15 -0.09 -19.93 -7.13
CA MET A 15 0.18 -18.49 -7.22
C MET A 15 -1.09 -17.73 -7.63
N PRO A 16 -1.67 -16.89 -6.75
CA PRO A 16 -2.84 -16.11 -7.12
C PRO A 16 -2.53 -15.16 -8.26
N THR A 17 -3.44 -15.05 -9.20
CA THR A 17 -3.39 -14.10 -10.31
C THR A 17 -4.08 -12.80 -9.89
N ILE A 18 -3.45 -11.66 -10.16
CA ILE A 18 -4.07 -10.34 -10.06
C ILE A 18 -4.79 -10.10 -11.38
N VAL A 19 -6.10 -10.34 -11.42
CA VAL A 19 -6.89 -10.22 -12.66
C VAL A 19 -7.42 -8.83 -12.92
N ALA A 20 -7.49 -8.00 -11.88
CA ALA A 20 -7.86 -6.59 -12.00
C ALA A 20 -7.21 -5.77 -10.88
N ALA A 21 -6.96 -4.51 -11.18
CA ALA A 21 -6.65 -3.49 -10.21
C ALA A 21 -7.38 -2.20 -10.59
N SER A 22 -7.73 -1.38 -9.59
CA SER A 22 -8.40 -0.10 -9.80
C SER A 22 -7.92 0.96 -8.81
N SER A 23 -7.88 2.18 -9.28
CA SER A 23 -7.41 3.35 -8.52
C SER A 23 -8.33 4.54 -8.68
N ILE A 24 -8.64 5.18 -7.56
CA ILE A 24 -9.34 6.47 -7.51
C ILE A 24 -8.55 7.43 -6.64
N VAL A 25 -8.38 8.65 -7.07
CA VAL A 25 -7.55 9.64 -6.36
C VAL A 25 -8.22 11.01 -6.30
N GLY A 26 -7.71 11.84 -5.38
CA GLY A 26 -8.10 13.22 -5.20
C GLY A 26 -7.55 14.19 -6.26
N PRO A 27 -7.98 15.46 -6.19
CA PRO A 27 -7.57 16.48 -7.17
C PRO A 27 -6.07 16.76 -7.18
N LYS A 28 -5.40 16.66 -6.03
CA LYS A 28 -3.95 16.92 -5.91
C LYS A 28 -3.13 15.82 -6.57
N GLU A 29 -3.49 14.58 -6.35
CA GLU A 29 -2.89 13.39 -6.98
C GLU A 29 -3.13 13.40 -8.50
N GLY A 30 -4.31 13.85 -8.92
CA GLY A 30 -4.67 14.04 -10.33
C GLY A 30 -3.90 15.16 -11.06
N GLN A 31 -3.05 15.90 -10.36
CA GLN A 31 -2.12 16.88 -10.92
C GLN A 31 -0.67 16.39 -10.92
N GLY A 32 -0.42 15.22 -10.34
CA GLY A 32 0.90 14.60 -10.21
C GLY A 32 1.38 13.90 -11.49
N PRO A 33 2.57 13.31 -11.45
CA PRO A 33 3.18 12.62 -12.60
C PRO A 33 2.34 11.45 -13.14
N LEU A 34 1.51 10.85 -12.30
CA LEU A 34 0.68 9.69 -12.64
C LEU A 34 -0.76 10.05 -13.02
N LYS A 35 -1.07 11.33 -13.25
CA LYS A 35 -2.43 11.84 -13.51
C LYS A 35 -3.22 11.08 -14.59
N ASP A 36 -2.54 10.62 -15.65
CA ASP A 36 -3.16 9.92 -16.80
C ASP A 36 -3.20 8.38 -16.58
N LYS A 37 -2.80 7.89 -15.39
CA LYS A 37 -2.75 6.47 -15.06
C LYS A 37 -3.88 6.02 -14.14
N PHE A 38 -4.47 6.94 -13.40
CA PHE A 38 -5.57 6.63 -12.48
C PHE A 38 -6.86 6.34 -13.24
N ASP A 39 -7.63 5.36 -12.77
CA ASP A 39 -8.93 5.04 -13.37
C ASP A 39 -9.95 6.17 -13.16
N LEU A 40 -9.86 6.87 -12.03
CA LEU A 40 -10.74 7.99 -11.72
C LEU A 40 -10.00 9.04 -10.88
N VAL A 41 -10.12 10.30 -11.29
CA VAL A 41 -9.73 11.47 -10.51
C VAL A 41 -11.00 12.22 -10.11
N ILE A 42 -11.25 12.35 -8.80
CA ILE A 42 -12.41 13.10 -8.31
C ILE A 42 -12.17 14.61 -8.40
N SER A 43 -13.25 15.38 -8.57
CA SER A 43 -13.17 16.84 -8.79
C SER A 43 -12.91 17.65 -7.52
N ASP A 44 -13.27 17.09 -6.37
CA ASP A 44 -13.15 17.71 -5.05
C ASP A 44 -13.01 16.66 -3.95
N ASP A 45 -12.48 17.05 -2.79
CA ASP A 45 -12.18 16.14 -1.68
C ASP A 45 -13.41 15.55 -0.96
N LEU A 46 -14.61 16.05 -1.26
CA LEU A 46 -15.84 15.52 -0.67
C LEU A 46 -16.52 14.47 -1.54
N TYR A 47 -16.17 14.39 -2.83
CA TYR A 47 -16.74 13.41 -3.77
C TYR A 47 -18.28 13.36 -3.74
N GLY A 48 -18.90 14.52 -3.51
CA GLY A 48 -20.34 14.67 -3.37
C GLY A 48 -20.93 14.22 -2.02
N GLU A 49 -20.10 13.86 -1.06
CA GLU A 49 -20.51 13.49 0.30
C GLU A 49 -20.50 14.69 1.26
N LYS A 50 -21.06 14.50 2.46
CA LYS A 50 -21.16 15.55 3.48
C LYS A 50 -19.92 15.67 4.36
N THR A 51 -19.12 14.62 4.43
CA THR A 51 -17.90 14.55 5.26
C THR A 51 -16.80 13.83 4.52
N TRP A 52 -15.56 14.11 4.88
CA TRP A 52 -14.39 13.48 4.27
C TRP A 52 -14.32 11.97 4.54
N GLU A 53 -14.79 11.51 5.69
CA GLU A 53 -14.83 10.08 6.02
C GLU A 53 -15.82 9.32 5.12
N LEU A 54 -16.98 9.94 4.81
CA LEU A 54 -17.92 9.36 3.86
C LEU A 54 -17.39 9.43 2.43
N ALA A 55 -16.68 10.49 2.07
CA ALA A 55 -15.98 10.59 0.79
C ALA A 55 -14.95 9.48 0.63
N GLU A 56 -14.11 9.27 1.64
CA GLU A 56 -13.13 8.18 1.65
C GLU A 56 -13.80 6.81 1.55
N SER A 57 -14.88 6.57 2.30
CA SER A 57 -15.68 5.34 2.22
C SER A 57 -16.22 5.09 0.82
N LYS A 58 -16.75 6.12 0.16
CA LYS A 58 -17.24 6.04 -1.22
C LYS A 58 -16.11 5.80 -2.23
N MET A 59 -14.93 6.37 -2.00
CA MET A 59 -13.75 6.09 -2.83
C MET A 59 -13.35 4.61 -2.72
N VAL A 60 -13.33 4.04 -1.51
CA VAL A 60 -13.06 2.61 -1.28
C VAL A 60 -14.08 1.75 -2.01
N GLN A 61 -15.37 2.01 -1.79
CA GLN A 61 -16.46 1.29 -2.45
C GLN A 61 -16.29 1.33 -3.97
N THR A 62 -16.07 2.52 -4.54
CA THR A 62 -15.92 2.70 -5.98
C THR A 62 -14.72 1.93 -6.53
N ALA A 63 -13.55 1.99 -5.88
CA ALA A 63 -12.36 1.27 -6.33
C ALA A 63 -12.57 -0.26 -6.32
N LEU A 64 -13.21 -0.79 -5.27
CA LEU A 64 -13.52 -2.22 -5.15
C LEU A 64 -14.51 -2.69 -6.22
N GLU A 65 -15.61 -1.94 -6.42
CA GLU A 65 -16.60 -2.23 -7.47
C GLU A 65 -15.98 -2.19 -8.88
N MET A 66 -15.11 -1.22 -9.15
CA MET A 66 -14.44 -1.10 -10.44
C MET A 66 -13.57 -2.33 -10.73
N SER A 67 -12.83 -2.85 -9.74
CA SER A 67 -12.00 -4.05 -9.92
C SER A 67 -12.85 -5.28 -10.27
N VAL A 68 -14.01 -5.46 -9.67
CA VAL A 68 -14.94 -6.56 -9.99
C VAL A 68 -15.52 -6.38 -11.38
N LYS A 69 -15.96 -5.17 -11.73
CA LYS A 69 -16.54 -4.85 -13.04
C LYS A 69 -15.54 -5.04 -14.20
N LYS A 70 -14.24 -4.75 -13.99
CA LYS A 70 -13.20 -4.93 -15.03
C LYS A 70 -13.09 -6.36 -15.55
N VAL A 71 -13.49 -7.35 -14.76
CA VAL A 71 -13.48 -8.78 -15.14
C VAL A 71 -14.87 -9.36 -15.38
N ASN A 72 -15.88 -8.49 -15.54
CA ASN A 72 -17.28 -8.87 -15.77
C ASN A 72 -17.86 -9.82 -14.69
N LYS A 73 -17.49 -9.59 -13.44
CA LYS A 73 -18.00 -10.30 -12.27
C LYS A 73 -18.98 -9.45 -11.47
N ASN A 74 -19.74 -10.09 -10.58
CA ASN A 74 -20.61 -9.45 -9.62
C ASN A 74 -19.98 -9.47 -8.23
N LEU A 75 -20.46 -8.62 -7.32
CA LEU A 75 -19.96 -8.58 -5.93
C LEU A 75 -20.21 -9.91 -5.19
N GLU A 76 -21.28 -10.62 -5.55
CA GLU A 76 -21.65 -11.93 -5.01
C GLU A 76 -20.68 -13.06 -5.41
N ASP A 77 -19.88 -12.86 -6.46
CA ASP A 77 -18.83 -13.81 -6.87
C ASP A 77 -17.57 -13.71 -5.98
N VAL A 78 -17.50 -12.69 -5.11
CA VAL A 78 -16.32 -12.43 -4.27
C VAL A 78 -16.50 -13.08 -2.90
N ASP A 79 -15.59 -13.97 -2.55
CA ASP A 79 -15.66 -14.73 -1.30
C ASP A 79 -15.26 -13.90 -0.08
N PHE A 80 -14.18 -13.11 -0.21
CA PHE A 80 -13.64 -12.29 0.89
C PHE A 80 -13.18 -10.93 0.43
N LEU A 81 -13.34 -9.95 1.32
CA LEU A 81 -12.76 -8.62 1.25
C LEU A 81 -11.77 -8.44 2.40
N PHE A 82 -10.49 -8.20 2.10
CA PHE A 82 -9.49 -7.70 3.04
C PHE A 82 -9.24 -6.22 2.75
N ALA A 83 -9.70 -5.35 3.62
CA ALA A 83 -9.49 -3.92 3.41
C ALA A 83 -9.29 -3.15 4.72
N GLY A 84 -8.69 -1.98 4.62
CA GLY A 84 -8.49 -1.08 5.73
C GLY A 84 -8.08 0.33 5.30
N ASP A 85 -7.99 1.19 6.28
CA ASP A 85 -7.67 2.60 6.15
C ASP A 85 -6.88 3.08 7.37
N LEU A 86 -6.67 4.39 7.51
CA LEU A 86 -5.92 4.98 8.63
C LEU A 86 -6.81 5.40 9.82
N ILE A 87 -8.12 5.44 9.62
CA ILE A 87 -9.04 6.08 10.56
C ILE A 87 -9.47 5.11 11.66
N ASN A 88 -9.74 5.64 12.85
CA ASN A 88 -10.13 4.85 14.00
C ASN A 88 -11.29 3.89 13.66
N GLN A 89 -11.12 2.62 14.07
CA GLN A 89 -12.03 1.50 13.86
C GLN A 89 -12.35 1.23 12.39
N LEU A 90 -11.44 1.64 11.46
CA LEU A 90 -11.58 1.40 10.01
C LEU A 90 -12.93 1.90 9.48
N PHE A 91 -13.31 3.14 9.84
CA PHE A 91 -14.62 3.68 9.47
C PHE A 91 -14.84 3.69 7.96
N PRO A 92 -13.94 4.24 7.11
CA PRO A 92 -14.12 4.23 5.66
C PRO A 92 -14.29 2.82 5.09
N ALA A 93 -13.39 1.89 5.43
CA ALA A 93 -13.40 0.53 4.91
C ALA A 93 -14.63 -0.27 5.36
N SER A 94 -15.04 -0.15 6.64
CA SER A 94 -16.18 -0.88 7.17
C SER A 94 -17.51 -0.38 6.59
N PHE A 95 -17.65 0.92 6.35
CA PHE A 95 -18.86 1.48 5.72
C PHE A 95 -18.93 1.14 4.23
N ALA A 96 -17.80 1.12 3.53
CA ALA A 96 -17.74 0.60 2.16
C ALA A 96 -18.13 -0.89 2.12
N ALA A 97 -17.60 -1.71 3.01
CA ALA A 97 -17.90 -3.15 3.09
C ALA A 97 -19.38 -3.41 3.36
N ARG A 98 -20.03 -2.58 4.18
CA ARG A 98 -21.50 -2.64 4.42
C ARG A 98 -22.29 -2.51 3.12
N GLU A 99 -21.91 -1.55 2.26
CA GLU A 99 -22.62 -1.32 0.99
C GLU A 99 -22.34 -2.43 -0.05
N LEU A 100 -21.17 -3.05 0.03
CA LEU A 100 -20.78 -4.13 -0.91
C LEU A 100 -21.38 -5.49 -0.55
N GLY A 101 -21.70 -5.74 0.73
CA GLY A 101 -22.28 -7.00 1.19
C GLY A 101 -21.36 -8.22 1.10
N ILE A 102 -20.05 -8.03 0.97
CA ILE A 102 -19.04 -9.10 0.89
C ILE A 102 -18.55 -9.46 2.29
N PRO A 103 -18.27 -10.75 2.61
CA PRO A 103 -17.62 -11.13 3.87
C PRO A 103 -16.32 -10.35 4.07
N PHE A 104 -16.23 -9.58 5.17
CA PHE A 104 -15.23 -8.55 5.38
C PHE A 104 -14.28 -8.86 6.53
N PHE A 105 -12.99 -8.79 6.25
CA PHE A 105 -11.91 -8.76 7.24
C PHE A 105 -11.29 -7.36 7.23
N GLY A 106 -11.62 -6.57 8.27
CA GLY A 106 -10.97 -5.29 8.51
C GLY A 106 -9.55 -5.51 9.02
N ILE A 107 -8.57 -4.99 8.30
CA ILE A 107 -7.14 -5.13 8.61
C ILE A 107 -6.50 -3.78 8.85
N TYR A 108 -5.51 -3.72 9.73
CA TYR A 108 -4.81 -2.49 10.08
C TYR A 108 -3.30 -2.69 10.17
N GLY A 109 -2.62 -2.43 9.07
CA GLY A 109 -1.16 -2.32 9.00
C GLY A 109 -0.69 -0.87 8.83
N ALA A 110 -1.49 0.11 9.23
CA ALA A 110 -1.29 1.51 8.86
C ALA A 110 -1.08 1.61 7.33
N CYS A 111 -0.09 2.38 6.84
CA CYS A 111 0.13 2.51 5.40
C CYS A 111 0.54 1.20 4.70
N SER A 112 0.87 0.10 5.43
CA SER A 112 1.18 -1.20 4.83
C SER A 112 -0.04 -2.07 4.50
N THR A 113 -1.24 -1.60 4.79
CA THR A 113 -2.51 -2.34 4.67
C THR A 113 -2.72 -2.97 3.29
N MET A 114 -2.30 -2.32 2.20
CA MET A 114 -2.47 -2.88 0.85
C MET A 114 -1.73 -4.21 0.67
N THR A 115 -0.45 -4.27 1.01
CA THR A 115 0.31 -5.53 0.92
C THR A 115 -0.04 -6.51 2.01
N GLU A 116 -0.52 -6.06 3.18
CA GLU A 116 -1.11 -6.93 4.20
C GLU A 116 -2.31 -7.68 3.62
N GLY A 117 -3.25 -6.97 3.00
CA GLY A 117 -4.40 -7.55 2.32
C GLY A 117 -4.01 -8.51 1.21
N MET A 118 -3.04 -8.13 0.36
CA MET A 118 -2.53 -9.00 -0.70
C MET A 118 -1.89 -10.28 -0.13
N CYS A 119 -1.17 -10.20 0.99
CA CYS A 119 -0.61 -11.38 1.66
C CYS A 119 -1.72 -12.31 2.18
N LEU A 120 -2.72 -11.78 2.87
CA LEU A 120 -3.82 -12.55 3.45
C LEU A 120 -4.72 -13.15 2.34
N GLY A 121 -5.07 -12.36 1.33
CA GLY A 121 -5.83 -12.81 0.17
C GLY A 121 -5.10 -13.93 -0.59
N SER A 122 -3.78 -13.79 -0.77
CA SER A 122 -2.96 -14.82 -1.37
C SER A 122 -2.94 -16.11 -0.54
N MET A 123 -2.90 -16.01 0.78
CA MET A 123 -2.99 -17.18 1.67
C MET A 123 -4.36 -17.87 1.55
N ALA A 124 -5.44 -17.09 1.45
CA ALA A 124 -6.79 -17.63 1.31
C ALA A 124 -6.96 -18.41 0.01
N ILE A 125 -6.47 -17.88 -1.10
CA ILE A 125 -6.52 -18.55 -2.42
C ILE A 125 -5.60 -19.77 -2.46
N ASP A 126 -4.34 -19.63 -2.02
CA ASP A 126 -3.37 -20.73 -2.00
C ASP A 126 -3.74 -21.84 -1.00
N GLY A 127 -4.57 -21.51 0.00
CA GLY A 127 -5.18 -22.44 0.95
C GLY A 127 -6.49 -23.06 0.47
N GLU A 128 -7.00 -22.66 -0.69
CA GLU A 128 -8.27 -23.13 -1.27
C GLU A 128 -9.50 -22.77 -0.42
N TYR A 129 -9.45 -21.65 0.32
CA TYR A 129 -10.57 -21.10 1.09
C TYR A 129 -11.41 -20.12 0.30
N ALA A 130 -10.91 -19.63 -0.84
CA ALA A 130 -11.59 -18.66 -1.69
C ALA A 130 -11.16 -18.81 -3.15
N GLU A 131 -12.06 -18.46 -4.08
CA GLU A 131 -11.79 -18.36 -5.52
C GLU A 131 -11.49 -16.91 -5.91
N TYR A 132 -12.27 -15.96 -5.39
CA TYR A 132 -12.10 -14.52 -5.64
C TYR A 132 -11.95 -13.76 -4.34
N VAL A 133 -10.87 -13.00 -4.23
CA VAL A 133 -10.59 -12.17 -3.06
C VAL A 133 -10.30 -10.74 -3.49
N LEU A 134 -11.04 -9.80 -2.92
CA LEU A 134 -10.74 -8.37 -3.04
C LEU A 134 -9.77 -7.95 -1.92
N CYS A 135 -8.77 -7.15 -2.29
CA CYS A 135 -7.89 -6.47 -1.35
C CYS A 135 -7.94 -4.97 -1.66
N GLY A 136 -8.09 -4.14 -0.65
CA GLY A 136 -8.15 -2.69 -0.84
C GLY A 136 -7.57 -1.90 0.32
N ALA A 137 -7.10 -0.70 0.02
CA ALA A 137 -6.65 0.25 1.03
C ALA A 137 -6.90 1.68 0.58
N SER A 138 -7.19 2.56 1.54
CA SER A 138 -7.44 3.97 1.29
C SER A 138 -6.81 4.87 2.33
N SER A 139 -6.64 6.11 1.96
CA SER A 139 -6.43 7.23 2.87
C SER A 139 -7.03 8.50 2.28
N HIS A 140 -7.28 9.47 3.14
CA HIS A 140 -7.75 10.78 2.73
C HIS A 140 -7.00 11.85 3.52
N TYR A 141 -6.46 12.87 2.81
CA TYR A 141 -5.66 13.91 3.45
C TYR A 141 -6.36 14.52 4.65
N CYS A 142 -7.58 15.01 4.48
CA CYS A 142 -8.28 15.74 5.55
C CYS A 142 -8.63 14.87 6.75
N THR A 143 -9.02 13.60 6.55
CA THR A 143 -9.33 12.68 7.66
C THR A 143 -8.08 12.34 8.46
N ALA A 144 -6.98 12.04 7.78
CA ALA A 144 -5.70 11.70 8.41
C ALA A 144 -5.10 12.91 9.15
N GLU A 145 -5.08 14.09 8.52
CA GLU A 145 -4.60 15.30 9.18
C GLU A 145 -5.40 15.61 10.43
N ARG A 146 -6.74 15.50 10.37
CA ARG A 146 -7.60 15.74 11.53
C ARG A 146 -7.38 14.74 12.65
N GLN A 147 -7.12 13.47 12.33
CA GLN A 147 -6.89 12.45 13.35
C GLN A 147 -5.49 12.51 13.95
N PHE A 148 -4.45 12.73 13.15
CA PHE A 148 -3.07 12.60 13.58
C PHE A 148 -2.34 13.92 13.81
N ARG A 149 -2.79 15.03 13.21
CA ARG A 149 -2.14 16.34 13.23
C ARG A 149 -3.10 17.47 13.63
N PHE A 150 -3.98 17.18 14.55
CA PHE A 150 -4.95 18.13 15.12
C PHE A 150 -4.27 19.32 15.83
N PRO A 151 -4.86 20.54 15.82
CA PRO A 151 -6.03 20.91 15.04
C PRO A 151 -5.69 21.36 13.61
N LEU A 152 -6.47 20.86 12.65
CA LEU A 152 -6.30 21.14 11.22
C LEU A 152 -6.42 22.66 10.91
N GLU A 153 -7.31 23.36 11.62
CA GLU A 153 -7.63 24.77 11.42
C GLU A 153 -6.49 25.72 11.75
N LEU A 154 -5.50 25.29 12.51
CA LEU A 154 -4.33 26.13 12.82
C LEU A 154 -3.34 26.24 11.66
N GLY A 155 -3.47 25.40 10.63
CA GLY A 155 -2.66 25.49 9.43
C GLY A 155 -1.15 25.42 9.72
N ASN A 156 -0.72 24.45 10.53
CA ASN A 156 0.68 24.31 10.88
C ASN A 156 1.57 24.09 9.65
N GLN A 157 2.64 24.86 9.57
CA GLN A 157 3.67 24.66 8.56
C GLN A 157 4.39 23.33 8.80
N LYS A 158 4.42 22.47 7.78
CA LYS A 158 5.07 21.16 7.86
C LYS A 158 6.59 21.28 7.67
N PRO A 159 7.42 20.54 8.42
CA PRO A 159 8.85 20.49 8.17
C PRO A 159 9.16 19.74 6.85
N MET A 160 10.36 19.94 6.31
CA MET A 160 10.80 19.31 5.06
C MET A 160 10.86 17.76 5.08
N THR A 161 10.86 17.17 6.28
CA THR A 161 10.79 15.71 6.49
C THR A 161 9.37 15.16 6.42
N ALA A 162 8.36 16.02 6.55
CA ALA A 162 6.96 15.61 6.53
C ALA A 162 6.52 15.16 5.13
N GLN A 163 5.51 14.32 5.11
CA GLN A 163 4.90 13.79 3.90
C GLN A 163 3.45 14.26 3.78
N TRP A 164 2.92 14.22 2.57
CA TRP A 164 1.54 14.53 2.27
C TRP A 164 0.71 13.26 2.20
N THR A 165 -0.33 13.16 3.03
CA THR A 165 -1.23 12.00 2.95
C THR A 165 -1.98 11.99 1.62
N VAL A 166 -1.88 10.90 0.89
CA VAL A 166 -2.56 10.71 -0.39
C VAL A 166 -4.06 10.59 -0.14
N THR A 167 -4.85 11.38 -0.88
CA THR A 167 -6.29 11.17 -1.01
C THR A 167 -6.51 10.16 -2.12
N GLY A 168 -6.81 8.90 -1.76
CA GLY A 168 -6.97 7.85 -2.75
C GLY A 168 -7.35 6.51 -2.16
N ALA A 169 -7.93 5.67 -3.02
CA ALA A 169 -8.22 4.28 -2.76
C ALA A 169 -7.71 3.42 -3.92
N GLY A 170 -7.07 2.31 -3.58
CA GLY A 170 -6.65 1.31 -4.55
C GLY A 170 -7.18 -0.06 -4.19
N SER A 171 -7.46 -0.87 -5.19
CA SER A 171 -7.92 -2.24 -5.01
C SER A 171 -7.29 -3.20 -6.00
N VAL A 172 -7.20 -4.47 -5.62
CA VAL A 172 -6.87 -5.59 -6.51
C VAL A 172 -7.86 -6.71 -6.31
N LEU A 173 -8.19 -7.40 -7.40
CA LEU A 173 -8.94 -8.64 -7.38
C LEU A 173 -7.99 -9.81 -7.67
N LEU A 174 -7.91 -10.71 -6.71
CA LEU A 174 -7.10 -11.93 -6.77
C LEU A 174 -7.99 -13.13 -7.09
N THR A 175 -7.49 -14.07 -7.89
CA THR A 175 -8.14 -15.35 -8.15
C THR A 175 -7.12 -16.47 -8.33
N LYS A 176 -7.54 -17.72 -8.18
CA LYS A 176 -6.69 -18.89 -8.44
C LYS A 176 -6.36 -19.02 -9.92
N GLU A 177 -7.32 -18.75 -10.80
CA GLU A 177 -7.21 -18.92 -12.24
C GLU A 177 -7.55 -17.62 -12.97
N GLY A 178 -6.79 -17.30 -14.02
CA GLY A 178 -7.02 -16.10 -14.82
C GLY A 178 -5.75 -15.66 -15.54
N GLU A 179 -5.91 -14.66 -16.41
CA GLU A 179 -4.79 -14.00 -17.07
C GLU A 179 -4.34 -12.78 -16.28
N GLY A 180 -3.04 -12.65 -16.10
CA GLY A 180 -2.44 -11.52 -15.38
C GLY A 180 -1.18 -11.88 -14.62
N PRO A 181 -0.54 -10.91 -13.97
CA PRO A 181 0.62 -11.14 -13.13
C PRO A 181 0.23 -11.93 -11.87
N LYS A 182 1.16 -12.76 -11.39
CA LYS A 182 0.92 -13.69 -10.28
C LYS A 182 1.74 -13.33 -9.06
N ILE A 183 1.15 -13.46 -7.87
CA ILE A 183 1.88 -13.33 -6.62
C ILE A 183 2.59 -14.65 -6.32
N LYS A 184 3.93 -14.63 -6.41
CA LYS A 184 4.78 -15.81 -6.23
C LYS A 184 5.25 -15.99 -4.78
N TYR A 185 5.60 -14.87 -4.13
CA TYR A 185 6.04 -14.87 -2.75
C TYR A 185 5.31 -13.81 -1.94
N ILE A 186 5.10 -14.12 -0.68
CA ILE A 186 4.66 -13.18 0.33
C ILE A 186 5.68 -13.14 1.47
N ILE A 187 5.90 -11.94 2.02
CA ILE A 187 6.86 -11.70 3.11
C ILE A 187 6.13 -10.96 4.23
N PRO A 188 5.51 -11.68 5.19
CA PRO A 188 4.87 -11.05 6.33
C PRO A 188 5.86 -10.24 7.16
N GLY A 189 5.56 -8.98 7.40
CA GLY A 189 6.38 -8.05 8.17
C GLY A 189 6.38 -8.36 9.67
N LYS A 190 7.43 -7.89 10.36
CA LYS A 190 7.48 -7.79 11.82
C LYS A 190 7.30 -6.34 12.23
N VAL A 191 6.74 -6.13 13.41
CA VAL A 191 6.79 -4.81 14.05
C VAL A 191 8.22 -4.53 14.51
N ILE A 192 8.76 -3.40 14.08
CA ILE A 192 10.11 -2.93 14.41
C ILE A 192 10.02 -1.52 14.97
N ASP A 193 10.73 -1.29 16.06
CA ASP A 193 10.84 0.01 16.70
C ASP A 193 12.33 0.35 16.90
N LYS A 194 12.72 1.54 16.45
CA LYS A 194 14.08 2.07 16.59
C LYS A 194 14.15 3.34 17.42
N GLY A 195 13.11 3.62 18.18
CA GLY A 195 13.09 4.74 19.10
C GLY A 195 12.82 6.09 18.45
N ILE A 196 12.27 6.12 17.23
CA ILE A 196 11.83 7.36 16.57
C ILE A 196 10.48 7.77 17.17
N ASP A 197 10.34 9.02 17.58
CA ASP A 197 9.12 9.60 18.18
C ASP A 197 8.60 10.82 17.42
N ASP A 198 9.33 11.30 16.39
CA ASP A 198 8.92 12.42 15.55
C ASP A 198 7.92 11.97 14.45
N GLY A 199 6.63 12.24 14.68
CA GLY A 199 5.58 11.97 13.70
C GLY A 199 5.66 12.78 12.39
N ASN A 200 6.56 13.77 12.32
CA ASN A 200 6.84 14.50 11.08
C ASN A 200 7.97 13.87 10.26
N ASN A 201 8.58 12.79 10.73
CA ASN A 201 9.62 12.05 10.03
C ASN A 201 9.29 10.56 9.96
N MET A 202 8.11 10.26 9.42
CA MET A 202 7.61 8.87 9.32
C MET A 202 8.50 8.00 8.42
N GLY A 203 9.13 8.57 7.40
CA GLY A 203 10.07 7.84 6.54
C GLY A 203 11.21 7.22 7.33
N ALA A 204 11.80 7.94 8.28
CA ALA A 204 12.83 7.40 9.16
C ALA A 204 12.28 6.33 10.13
N ALA A 205 11.05 6.50 10.64
CA ALA A 205 10.43 5.52 11.52
C ALA A 205 10.08 4.21 10.79
N MET A 206 9.65 4.28 9.52
CA MET A 206 9.22 3.12 8.73
C MET A 206 10.36 2.39 8.00
N ALA A 207 11.44 3.07 7.64
CA ALA A 207 12.56 2.49 6.89
C ALA A 207 13.12 1.20 7.53
N PRO A 208 13.26 1.07 8.87
CA PRO A 208 13.75 -0.16 9.49
C PRO A 208 12.88 -1.39 9.22
N ALA A 209 11.56 -1.25 9.16
CA ALA A 209 10.67 -2.35 8.84
C ALA A 209 10.76 -2.76 7.36
N ALA A 210 10.87 -1.79 6.45
CA ALA A 210 11.12 -2.06 5.03
C ALA A 210 12.43 -2.80 4.80
N ILE A 211 13.52 -2.33 5.43
CA ILE A 211 14.85 -2.98 5.39
C ILE A 211 14.76 -4.43 5.87
N ASP A 212 14.11 -4.68 7.01
CA ASP A 212 13.97 -6.02 7.57
C ASP A 212 13.17 -6.96 6.63
N THR A 213 12.15 -6.45 5.99
CA THR A 213 11.32 -7.24 5.07
C THR A 213 12.05 -7.52 3.74
N ILE A 214 12.65 -6.51 3.12
CA ILE A 214 13.44 -6.67 1.89
C ILE A 214 14.63 -7.60 2.14
N TYR A 215 15.42 -7.33 3.17
CA TYR A 215 16.57 -8.16 3.52
C TYR A 215 16.18 -9.61 3.80
N SER A 216 15.07 -9.85 4.51
CA SER A 216 14.59 -11.21 4.80
C SER A 216 14.26 -11.98 3.53
N TYR A 217 13.66 -11.35 2.53
CA TYR A 217 13.40 -11.99 1.24
C TYR A 217 14.70 -12.47 0.58
N PHE A 218 15.69 -11.58 0.44
CA PHE A 218 16.94 -11.93 -0.22
C PHE A 218 17.76 -12.92 0.60
N ASP A 219 17.75 -12.83 1.95
CA ASP A 219 18.40 -13.83 2.80
C ASP A 219 17.74 -15.20 2.73
N ASP A 220 16.41 -15.27 2.65
CA ASP A 220 15.69 -16.53 2.57
C ASP A 220 15.79 -17.19 1.19
N THR A 221 15.72 -16.42 0.10
CA THR A 221 15.65 -16.94 -1.27
C THR A 221 16.99 -17.03 -1.97
N LYS A 222 17.96 -16.21 -1.57
CA LYS A 222 19.24 -16.01 -2.28
C LYS A 222 19.06 -15.51 -3.70
N ASP A 223 17.94 -14.82 -3.94
CA ASP A 223 17.62 -14.20 -5.23
C ASP A 223 18.56 -13.02 -5.51
N ASP A 224 18.69 -12.64 -6.78
CA ASP A 224 19.54 -11.51 -7.21
C ASP A 224 18.68 -10.25 -7.32
N PRO A 225 19.05 -9.12 -6.68
CA PRO A 225 18.36 -7.84 -6.88
C PRO A 225 18.28 -7.41 -8.34
N ASP A 226 19.32 -7.65 -9.14
CA ASP A 226 19.34 -7.31 -10.57
C ASP A 226 18.35 -8.16 -11.42
N SER A 227 17.71 -9.18 -10.83
CA SER A 227 16.63 -9.94 -11.47
C SER A 227 15.26 -9.27 -11.39
N PHE A 228 15.14 -8.17 -10.64
CA PHE A 228 13.90 -7.40 -10.52
C PHE A 228 13.89 -6.23 -11.52
N ASP A 229 12.72 -6.00 -12.12
CA ASP A 229 12.49 -4.76 -12.90
C ASP A 229 12.17 -3.59 -11.96
N LEU A 230 11.56 -3.89 -10.80
CA LEU A 230 11.22 -2.88 -9.80
C LEU A 230 11.16 -3.49 -8.39
N ILE A 231 11.76 -2.80 -7.43
CA ILE A 231 11.50 -2.94 -6.00
C ILE A 231 10.90 -1.62 -5.55
N ALA A 232 9.66 -1.62 -5.05
CA ALA A 232 8.97 -0.41 -4.62
C ALA A 232 8.58 -0.49 -3.15
N THR A 233 8.91 0.56 -2.38
CA THR A 233 8.34 0.76 -1.05
C THR A 233 7.08 1.63 -1.11
N GLY A 234 6.28 1.60 -0.04
CA GLY A 234 4.95 2.20 -0.05
C GLY A 234 4.94 3.72 0.05
N ASP A 235 5.57 4.26 1.08
CA ASP A 235 5.45 5.67 1.42
C ASP A 235 6.57 6.15 2.36
N LEU A 236 7.80 5.72 2.09
CA LEU A 236 8.98 6.15 2.84
C LEU A 236 9.40 7.60 2.51
N GLY A 237 9.03 8.07 1.32
CA GLY A 237 9.43 9.36 0.81
C GLY A 237 10.95 9.49 0.64
N LYS A 238 11.41 10.72 0.40
CA LYS A 238 12.82 10.98 0.07
C LYS A 238 13.79 10.55 1.16
N VAL A 239 13.48 10.86 2.43
CA VAL A 239 14.36 10.54 3.57
C VAL A 239 14.41 9.03 3.81
N GLY A 240 13.25 8.37 3.92
CA GLY A 240 13.20 6.94 4.21
C GLY A 240 13.77 6.09 3.07
N LYS A 241 13.56 6.48 1.80
CA LYS A 241 14.19 5.82 0.65
C LYS A 241 15.71 5.83 0.75
N GLN A 242 16.29 6.98 1.10
CA GLN A 242 17.74 7.10 1.24
C GLN A 242 18.28 6.20 2.37
N ILE A 243 17.60 6.17 3.52
CA ILE A 243 17.97 5.30 4.65
C ILE A 243 17.94 3.82 4.23
N VAL A 244 16.95 3.40 3.45
CA VAL A 244 16.86 2.01 2.97
C VAL A 244 18.04 1.66 2.09
N ILE A 245 18.42 2.52 1.15
CA ILE A 245 19.57 2.29 0.26
C ILE A 245 20.85 2.13 1.09
N GLU A 246 21.16 3.09 1.95
CA GLU A 246 22.41 3.11 2.73
C GLU A 246 22.51 1.89 3.65
N LEU A 247 21.46 1.58 4.42
CA LEU A 247 21.51 0.48 5.39
C LEU A 247 21.41 -0.92 4.74
N LEU A 248 20.87 -1.05 3.54
CA LEU A 248 20.96 -2.31 2.79
C LEU A 248 22.34 -2.49 2.18
N GLN A 249 22.99 -1.42 1.68
CA GLN A 249 24.36 -1.47 1.20
C GLN A 249 25.33 -1.88 2.30
N GLU A 250 25.17 -1.40 3.54
CA GLU A 250 25.96 -1.87 4.70
C GLU A 250 25.80 -3.38 4.96
N LYS A 251 24.68 -3.97 4.53
CA LYS A 251 24.43 -5.42 4.59
C LYS A 251 24.88 -6.18 3.34
N ASN A 252 25.65 -5.54 2.44
CA ASN A 252 26.05 -6.07 1.14
C ASN A 252 24.86 -6.43 0.22
N LEU A 253 23.77 -5.69 0.31
CA LEU A 253 22.60 -5.82 -0.56
C LEU A 253 22.35 -4.46 -1.24
N ASP A 254 22.74 -4.32 -2.49
CA ASP A 254 22.49 -3.11 -3.27
C ASP A 254 21.26 -3.30 -4.16
N ILE A 255 20.22 -2.53 -3.90
CA ILE A 255 18.98 -2.50 -4.69
C ILE A 255 18.81 -1.18 -5.45
N SER A 256 19.76 -0.27 -5.38
CA SER A 256 19.64 1.14 -5.80
C SER A 256 19.23 1.30 -7.27
N LYS A 257 19.63 0.38 -8.15
CA LYS A 257 19.34 0.44 -9.60
C LYS A 257 17.85 0.18 -9.94
N VAL A 258 17.18 -0.62 -9.12
CA VAL A 258 15.80 -1.10 -9.36
C VAL A 258 14.82 -0.61 -8.29
N TYR A 259 15.25 0.31 -7.43
CA TYR A 259 14.50 0.72 -6.25
C TYR A 259 13.85 2.09 -6.39
N THR A 260 12.56 2.14 -6.10
CA THR A 260 11.80 3.38 -5.92
C THR A 260 10.89 3.35 -4.69
N ASP A 261 10.19 4.46 -4.46
CA ASP A 261 9.18 4.60 -3.40
C ASP A 261 7.91 5.22 -3.99
N CYS A 262 6.75 4.62 -3.74
CA CYS A 262 5.47 5.08 -4.30
C CYS A 262 5.16 6.54 -3.91
N GLY A 263 5.60 6.98 -2.73
CA GLY A 263 5.43 8.37 -2.29
C GLY A 263 6.20 9.38 -3.13
N LEU A 264 7.24 8.95 -3.86
CA LEU A 264 8.00 9.79 -4.78
C LEU A 264 7.45 9.76 -6.21
N GLU A 265 6.70 8.72 -6.56
CA GLU A 265 6.11 8.57 -7.88
C GLU A 265 4.79 9.33 -8.04
N ILE A 266 4.01 9.46 -6.95
CA ILE A 266 2.64 10.00 -7.02
C ILE A 266 2.58 11.53 -7.13
N PHE A 267 3.57 12.25 -6.61
CA PHE A 267 3.61 13.71 -6.61
C PHE A 267 4.87 14.26 -7.27
N ASN A 268 4.74 15.44 -7.87
CA ASN A 268 5.89 16.28 -8.24
C ASN A 268 6.35 17.06 -7.00
N LEU A 269 7.50 16.67 -6.44
CA LEU A 269 8.03 17.24 -5.20
C LEU A 269 8.38 18.72 -5.30
N GLU A 270 8.69 19.22 -6.50
CA GLU A 270 9.10 20.62 -6.72
C GLU A 270 7.89 21.54 -6.91
N GLU A 271 6.81 21.03 -7.50
CA GLU A 271 5.66 21.85 -7.92
C GLU A 271 4.46 21.73 -6.97
N GLN A 272 4.31 20.62 -6.22
CA GLN A 272 3.07 20.33 -5.50
C GLN A 272 3.14 20.58 -3.99
N ASP A 273 4.25 21.11 -3.45
CA ASP A 273 4.41 21.40 -2.01
C ASP A 273 4.06 20.21 -1.10
N VAL A 274 4.69 19.06 -1.37
CA VAL A 274 4.51 17.82 -0.62
C VAL A 274 5.74 17.42 0.20
N HIS A 275 6.76 18.28 0.21
CA HIS A 275 8.03 18.13 0.93
C HIS A 275 8.74 16.80 0.67
N CYS A 276 8.55 15.79 1.53
CA CYS A 276 9.24 14.50 1.43
C CYS A 276 8.54 13.47 0.55
N GLY A 277 7.35 13.79 0.01
CA GLY A 277 6.56 12.91 -0.86
C GLY A 277 5.22 12.48 -0.29
N GLY A 278 4.61 11.50 -0.92
CA GLY A 278 3.32 10.94 -0.52
C GLY A 278 3.41 10.01 0.68
N SER A 279 2.30 9.87 1.42
CA SER A 279 2.13 8.95 2.54
C SER A 279 0.71 8.40 2.57
N GLY A 280 0.47 7.41 3.41
CA GLY A 280 -0.86 6.84 3.66
C GLY A 280 -1.14 5.53 2.94
N CYS A 281 -2.18 4.81 3.38
CA CYS A 281 -2.59 3.53 2.78
C CYS A 281 -2.93 3.68 1.30
N GLY A 282 -3.53 4.80 0.89
CA GLY A 282 -3.84 5.12 -0.49
C GLY A 282 -2.61 5.29 -1.37
N CYS A 283 -1.43 5.63 -0.80
CA CYS A 283 -0.22 5.87 -1.58
C CYS A 283 0.23 4.63 -2.35
N SER A 284 0.64 3.56 -1.65
CA SER A 284 1.07 2.32 -2.31
C SER A 284 -0.08 1.66 -3.08
N ALA A 285 -1.31 1.75 -2.57
CA ALA A 285 -2.48 1.14 -3.19
C ALA A 285 -2.78 1.74 -4.57
N THR A 286 -2.79 3.08 -4.68
CA THR A 286 -3.11 3.76 -5.95
C THR A 286 -1.95 3.67 -6.96
N VAL A 287 -0.70 3.82 -6.51
CA VAL A 287 0.47 3.70 -7.40
C VAL A 287 0.60 2.27 -7.93
N PHE A 288 0.36 1.27 -7.09
CA PHE A 288 0.34 -0.13 -7.56
C PHE A 288 -0.78 -0.34 -8.57
N ALA A 289 -2.03 0.00 -8.21
CA ALA A 289 -3.22 -0.29 -9.02
C ALA A 289 -3.25 0.46 -10.37
N SER A 290 -2.53 1.57 -10.48
CA SER A 290 -2.41 2.36 -11.72
C SER A 290 -1.12 2.02 -12.48
N TYR A 291 0.01 2.55 -12.01
CA TYR A 291 1.28 2.54 -12.72
C TYR A 291 1.95 1.16 -12.76
N ILE A 292 2.14 0.52 -11.58
CA ILE A 292 2.89 -0.73 -11.51
C ILE A 292 2.12 -1.87 -12.18
N TYR A 293 0.81 -1.96 -11.94
CA TYR A 293 -0.05 -2.98 -12.55
C TYR A 293 -0.13 -2.81 -14.07
N GLU A 294 -0.26 -1.60 -14.59
CA GLU A 294 -0.22 -1.33 -16.04
C GLU A 294 1.08 -1.85 -16.68
N LYS A 295 2.23 -1.59 -16.05
CA LYS A 295 3.54 -2.06 -16.52
C LYS A 295 3.65 -3.60 -16.50
N LEU A 296 3.10 -4.24 -15.48
CA LEU A 296 3.02 -5.69 -15.39
C LEU A 296 2.13 -6.28 -16.50
N ILE A 297 0.92 -5.73 -16.72
CA ILE A 297 0.02 -6.19 -17.78
C ILE A 297 0.63 -6.02 -19.18
N LYS A 298 1.34 -4.92 -19.41
CA LYS A 298 2.06 -4.68 -20.67
C LYS A 298 3.34 -5.50 -20.82
N LYS A 299 3.73 -6.27 -19.79
CA LYS A 299 4.99 -7.03 -19.71
C LYS A 299 6.24 -6.15 -19.85
N GLU A 300 6.11 -4.86 -19.53
CA GLU A 300 7.25 -3.95 -19.37
C GLU A 300 7.97 -4.25 -18.05
N PHE A 301 7.24 -4.72 -17.03
CA PHE A 301 7.78 -5.35 -15.83
C PHE A 301 7.40 -6.82 -15.80
N ASN A 302 8.36 -7.68 -15.46
CA ASN A 302 8.16 -9.12 -15.35
C ASN A 302 8.34 -9.64 -13.92
N LYS A 303 9.09 -8.90 -13.10
CA LYS A 303 9.29 -9.24 -11.69
C LYS A 303 9.36 -7.97 -10.84
N VAL A 304 8.39 -7.83 -9.96
CA VAL A 304 8.26 -6.67 -9.08
C VAL A 304 8.16 -7.12 -7.63
N MET A 305 8.84 -6.41 -6.73
CA MET A 305 8.60 -6.50 -5.30
C MET A 305 7.90 -5.22 -4.83
N LEU A 306 6.73 -5.36 -4.22
CA LEU A 306 6.05 -4.27 -3.53
C LEU A 306 6.13 -4.50 -2.02
N VAL A 307 6.61 -3.50 -1.28
CA VAL A 307 6.74 -3.53 0.18
C VAL A 307 6.06 -2.28 0.73
N SER A 308 4.77 -2.36 1.01
CA SER A 308 4.08 -1.24 1.66
C SER A 308 4.54 -1.12 3.11
N THR A 309 4.68 0.12 3.56
CA THR A 309 5.28 0.50 4.85
C THR A 309 4.24 1.17 5.73
N GLY A 310 4.24 0.89 7.03
CA GLY A 310 3.26 1.44 7.95
C GLY A 310 3.87 1.88 9.28
N ALA A 311 3.59 3.11 9.68
CA ALA A 311 3.87 3.64 11.00
C ALA A 311 2.67 3.36 11.92
N LEU A 312 2.88 2.57 12.97
CA LEU A 312 1.83 2.21 13.93
C LEU A 312 1.63 3.32 14.97
N LEU A 313 1.38 4.52 14.45
CA LEU A 313 1.13 5.73 15.21
C LEU A 313 -0.35 5.84 15.56
N SER A 314 -0.67 6.30 16.75
CA SER A 314 -2.03 6.66 17.13
C SER A 314 -2.05 7.93 17.98
N PRO A 315 -3.16 8.67 18.03
CA PRO A 315 -3.29 9.80 18.96
C PRO A 315 -3.00 9.41 20.41
N THR A 316 -3.42 8.21 20.80
CA THR A 316 -3.19 7.70 22.16
C THR A 316 -1.71 7.46 22.43
N SER A 317 -0.99 6.79 21.52
CA SER A 317 0.45 6.54 21.71
C SER A 317 1.27 7.83 21.72
N THR A 318 0.91 8.78 20.88
CA THR A 318 1.54 10.12 20.85
C THR A 318 1.34 10.89 22.17
N LEU A 319 0.11 10.90 22.69
CA LEU A 319 -0.18 11.54 23.98
C LEU A 319 0.54 10.87 25.15
N GLN A 320 0.83 9.57 25.04
CA GLN A 320 1.62 8.82 26.01
C GLN A 320 3.13 8.92 25.77
N LYS A 321 3.58 9.74 24.81
CA LYS A 321 4.99 9.93 24.43
C LYS A 321 5.70 8.61 24.08
N GLN A 322 4.98 7.71 23.41
CA GLN A 322 5.57 6.49 22.90
C GLN A 322 6.30 6.74 21.58
N THR A 323 7.28 5.91 21.29
CA THR A 323 7.95 5.84 20.00
C THR A 323 7.01 5.31 18.91
N ILE A 324 7.42 5.38 17.65
CA ILE A 324 6.63 4.98 16.48
C ILE A 324 7.12 3.61 15.99
N PRO A 325 6.52 2.49 16.42
CA PRO A 325 6.82 1.21 15.84
C PRO A 325 6.29 1.16 14.39
N SER A 326 6.94 0.36 13.56
CA SER A 326 6.61 0.25 12.14
C SER A 326 6.51 -1.20 11.69
N VAL A 327 5.74 -1.44 10.64
CA VAL A 327 5.58 -2.74 9.99
C VAL A 327 5.66 -2.58 8.48
N ALA A 328 6.19 -3.58 7.77
CA ALA A 328 6.20 -3.59 6.32
C ALA A 328 5.95 -5.01 5.80
N HIS A 329 4.85 -5.20 5.08
CA HIS A 329 4.55 -6.46 4.40
C HIS A 329 5.01 -6.39 2.95
N GLY A 330 5.47 -7.52 2.41
CA GLY A 330 5.95 -7.58 1.03
C GLY A 330 5.27 -8.66 0.20
N VAL A 331 5.14 -8.39 -1.09
CA VAL A 331 4.73 -9.36 -2.11
C VAL A 331 5.69 -9.30 -3.29
N VAL A 332 6.00 -10.47 -3.87
CA VAL A 332 6.76 -10.55 -5.12
C VAL A 332 5.83 -11.06 -6.20
N ILE A 333 5.71 -10.27 -7.25
CA ILE A 333 4.79 -10.45 -8.36
C ILE A 333 5.58 -10.76 -9.63
N VAL A 334 5.13 -11.73 -10.40
CA VAL A 334 5.82 -12.19 -11.61
C VAL A 334 4.85 -12.36 -12.77
N ASN A 335 5.35 -12.18 -14.00
CA ASN A 335 4.72 -12.57 -15.25
C ASN A 335 5.30 -13.93 -15.68
N GLU A 336 4.63 -15.02 -15.31
CA GLU A 336 5.01 -16.42 -15.69
C GLU A 336 3.88 -17.11 -16.46
#